data_550ff7fe17b6aa722ee6a87497371fed
#
_entry.id   550ff7fe17b6aa722ee6a87497371fed
#
_cell.length_a   1.000
_cell.length_b   1.000
_cell.length_c   1.000
_cell.angle_alpha   90.00
_cell.angle_beta   90.00
_cell.angle_gamma   90.00
#
_symmetry.space_group_name_H-M   'P 1'
#
loop_
_entity.id
_entity.type
_entity.pdbx_description
1 polymer ?
#
loop_
_entity_poly.entity_id
_entity_poly.type
_entity_poly.pdbx_seq_one_letter_code
_entity_poly.pdbx_strand_id
1 'polypeptide(L)'
;MEILEIFLTASFWTAAIRIASPLILATMGELICERAGVLNLGIEGIMVAGAFVGWFGAYIGMGLWGGVFLAFLVGMLLGLLHASMTVSLGLSQHVVGLGVTLLATSLTYYAYRVALPEVTSPPKIEAFQPISVTFLAYIPILGPALAEQTPLTYLAIATVLITSFVLYR
;
A
#
# COMPACT_ATOMS: atom_id res chain seq x y z
N MET A 1 5.24 8.41 32.15
CA MET A 1 5.12 9.20 30.90
C MET A 1 3.65 9.42 30.63
N GLU A 2 3.19 10.64 30.70
CA GLU A 2 1.78 10.92 30.41
C GLU A 2 1.49 10.66 28.92
N ILE A 3 0.28 10.17 28.61
CA ILE A 3 -0.13 9.85 27.22
C ILE A 3 0.12 11.04 26.28
N LEU A 4 -0.04 12.25 26.79
CA LEU A 4 0.20 13.49 26.04
C LEU A 4 1.66 13.64 25.57
N GLU A 5 2.64 13.19 26.37
CA GLU A 5 4.06 13.28 26.01
C GLU A 5 4.40 12.40 24.81
N ILE A 6 3.70 11.25 24.64
CA ILE A 6 3.90 10.34 23.50
C ILE A 6 3.55 11.05 22.19
N PHE A 7 2.43 11.80 22.16
CA PHE A 7 2.01 12.56 20.98
C PHE A 7 2.94 13.72 20.60
N LEU A 8 3.78 14.16 21.52
CA LEU A 8 4.78 15.20 21.29
C LEU A 8 6.11 14.64 20.77
N THR A 9 6.27 13.31 20.72
CA THR A 9 7.51 12.70 20.24
C THR A 9 7.52 12.57 18.71
N ALA A 10 8.64 12.90 18.08
CA ALA A 10 8.83 12.71 16.64
C ALA A 10 8.71 11.23 16.22
N SER A 11 9.13 10.30 17.08
CA SER A 11 9.08 8.87 16.86
C SER A 11 7.64 8.35 16.66
N PHE A 12 6.68 8.89 17.42
CA PHE A 12 5.26 8.57 17.24
C PHE A 12 4.78 8.95 15.84
N TRP A 13 5.05 10.17 15.40
CA TRP A 13 4.63 10.65 14.08
C TRP A 13 5.37 9.94 12.94
N THR A 14 6.65 9.61 13.11
CA THR A 14 7.40 8.79 12.16
C THR A 14 6.74 7.44 11.94
N ALA A 15 6.36 6.76 13.02
CA ALA A 15 5.68 5.47 12.94
C ALA A 15 4.27 5.60 12.35
N ALA A 16 3.49 6.61 12.77
CA ALA A 16 2.13 6.86 12.27
C ALA A 16 2.12 7.10 10.75
N ILE A 17 3.01 7.95 10.24
CA ILE A 17 3.14 8.25 8.80
C ILE A 17 3.53 6.99 8.02
N ARG A 18 4.46 6.19 8.56
CA ARG A 18 4.90 4.95 7.91
C ARG A 18 3.78 3.92 7.81
N ILE A 19 3.01 3.73 8.88
CA ILE A 19 1.86 2.82 8.90
C ILE A 19 0.73 3.33 7.99
N ALA A 20 0.52 4.64 7.92
CA ALA A 20 -0.50 5.23 7.05
C ALA A 20 -0.14 5.18 5.55
N SER A 21 1.15 5.03 5.18
CA SER A 21 1.59 5.11 3.78
C SER A 21 0.88 4.15 2.82
N PRO A 22 0.68 2.86 3.14
CA PRO A 22 -0.08 1.95 2.28
C PRO A 22 -1.54 2.38 2.12
N LEU A 23 -2.17 2.87 3.19
CA LEU A 23 -3.55 3.36 3.15
C LEU A 23 -3.67 4.63 2.30
N ILE A 24 -2.70 5.52 2.37
CA ILE A 24 -2.63 6.73 1.52
C ILE A 24 -2.57 6.33 0.05
N LEU A 25 -1.68 5.39 -0.32
CA LEU A 25 -1.56 4.92 -1.70
C LEU A 25 -2.87 4.29 -2.19
N ALA A 26 -3.52 3.46 -1.36
CA ALA A 26 -4.80 2.83 -1.67
C ALA A 26 -5.90 3.89 -1.87
N THR A 27 -6.01 4.86 -0.95
CA THR A 27 -7.01 5.94 -1.03
C THR A 27 -6.81 6.80 -2.28
N MET A 28 -5.55 7.10 -2.66
CA MET A 28 -5.28 7.85 -3.88
C MET A 28 -5.69 7.06 -5.13
N GLY A 29 -5.47 5.75 -5.15
CA GLY A 29 -5.92 4.87 -6.23
C GLY A 29 -7.45 4.86 -6.34
N GLU A 30 -8.15 4.70 -5.21
CA GLU A 30 -9.62 4.74 -5.18
C GLU A 30 -10.18 6.08 -5.61
N LEU A 31 -9.61 7.18 -5.14
CA LEU A 31 -10.02 8.53 -5.54
C LEU A 31 -9.96 8.74 -7.06
N ILE A 32 -8.94 8.20 -7.74
CA ILE A 32 -8.84 8.24 -9.19
C ILE A 32 -9.94 7.38 -9.84
N CYS A 33 -10.22 6.18 -9.30
CA CYS A 33 -11.28 5.31 -9.77
C CYS A 33 -12.66 5.97 -9.62
N GLU A 34 -12.97 6.55 -8.47
CA GLU A 34 -14.23 7.26 -8.22
C GLU A 34 -14.41 8.47 -9.15
N ARG A 35 -13.35 9.22 -9.42
CA ARG A 35 -13.40 10.34 -10.39
C ARG A 35 -13.65 9.85 -11.82
N ALA A 36 -13.25 8.63 -12.14
CA ALA A 36 -13.60 7.99 -13.42
C ALA A 36 -14.99 7.35 -13.43
N GLY A 37 -15.76 7.43 -12.33
CA GLY A 37 -17.10 6.87 -12.19
C GLY A 37 -17.13 5.39 -11.82
N VAL A 38 -16.02 4.83 -11.33
CA VAL A 38 -15.91 3.42 -10.93
C VAL A 38 -15.56 3.33 -9.45
N LEU A 39 -16.42 2.67 -8.67
CA LEU A 39 -16.18 2.37 -7.26
C LEU A 39 -15.48 1.02 -7.14
N ASN A 40 -14.30 0.97 -6.51
CA ASN A 40 -13.52 -0.24 -6.34
C ASN A 40 -13.50 -0.75 -4.89
N LEU A 41 -14.55 -1.44 -4.46
CA LEU A 41 -14.57 -2.10 -3.15
C LEU A 41 -13.62 -3.31 -3.05
N GLY A 42 -12.92 -3.65 -4.14
CA GLY A 42 -11.91 -4.72 -4.18
C GLY A 42 -10.54 -4.32 -3.62
N ILE A 43 -10.35 -3.05 -3.24
CA ILE A 43 -9.05 -2.49 -2.90
C ILE A 43 -8.37 -3.20 -1.71
N GLU A 44 -9.12 -3.63 -0.70
CA GLU A 44 -8.58 -4.37 0.44
C GLU A 44 -7.97 -5.70 0.02
N GLY A 45 -8.66 -6.46 -0.82
CA GLY A 45 -8.13 -7.72 -1.36
C GLY A 45 -6.90 -7.51 -2.24
N ILE A 46 -6.91 -6.45 -3.05
CA ILE A 46 -5.77 -6.06 -3.88
C ILE A 46 -4.55 -5.72 -3.00
N MET A 47 -4.75 -4.98 -1.90
CA MET A 47 -3.69 -4.67 -0.94
C MET A 47 -3.13 -5.92 -0.28
N VAL A 48 -3.97 -6.86 0.14
CA VAL A 48 -3.55 -8.13 0.76
C VAL A 48 -2.73 -8.96 -0.23
N ALA A 49 -3.19 -9.10 -1.47
CA ALA A 49 -2.46 -9.82 -2.50
C ALA A 49 -1.12 -9.15 -2.84
N GLY A 50 -1.13 -7.82 -2.99
CA GLY A 50 0.09 -7.04 -3.24
C GLY A 50 1.10 -7.16 -2.10
N ALA A 51 0.64 -7.09 -0.85
CA ALA A 51 1.50 -7.24 0.33
C ALA A 51 2.15 -8.63 0.38
N PHE A 52 1.39 -9.69 0.14
CA PHE A 52 1.93 -11.05 0.12
C PHE A 52 2.93 -11.25 -1.02
N VAL A 53 2.57 -10.88 -2.26
CA VAL A 53 3.44 -11.11 -3.43
C VAL A 53 4.70 -10.25 -3.34
N GLY A 54 4.59 -9.01 -2.84
CA GLY A 54 5.73 -8.14 -2.62
C GLY A 54 6.69 -8.69 -1.56
N TRP A 55 6.15 -9.13 -0.43
CA TRP A 55 6.93 -9.78 0.61
C TRP A 55 7.58 -11.08 0.10
N PHE A 56 6.83 -11.93 -0.59
CA PHE A 56 7.32 -13.20 -1.11
C PHE A 56 8.41 -13.01 -2.17
N GLY A 57 8.25 -12.02 -3.06
CA GLY A 57 9.29 -11.64 -4.03
C GLY A 57 10.61 -11.24 -3.37
N ALA A 58 10.55 -10.43 -2.32
CA ALA A 58 11.73 -10.08 -1.53
C ALA A 58 12.32 -11.30 -0.81
N TYR A 59 11.48 -12.17 -0.26
CA TYR A 59 11.88 -13.39 0.45
C TYR A 59 12.64 -14.38 -0.45
N ILE A 60 12.21 -14.57 -1.69
CA ILE A 60 12.89 -15.46 -2.65
C ILE A 60 14.13 -14.84 -3.32
N GLY A 61 14.54 -13.66 -2.87
CA GLY A 61 15.81 -13.05 -3.28
C GLY A 61 15.74 -12.06 -4.45
N MET A 62 14.54 -11.63 -4.88
CA MET A 62 14.41 -10.58 -5.93
C MET A 62 14.76 -9.17 -5.42
N GLY A 63 15.05 -9.05 -4.12
CA GLY A 63 15.30 -7.77 -3.47
C GLY A 63 14.01 -6.97 -3.22
N LEU A 64 14.12 -5.91 -2.44
CA LEU A 64 12.96 -5.11 -2.02
C LEU A 64 12.24 -4.44 -3.20
N TRP A 65 12.96 -3.87 -4.14
CA TRP A 65 12.39 -3.24 -5.33
C TRP A 65 11.75 -4.25 -6.29
N GLY A 66 12.31 -5.47 -6.39
CA GLY A 66 11.70 -6.57 -7.12
C GLY A 66 10.34 -6.96 -6.50
N GLY A 67 10.28 -7.03 -5.18
CA GLY A 67 9.02 -7.23 -4.46
C GLY A 67 7.99 -6.13 -4.73
N VAL A 68 8.39 -4.86 -4.70
CA VAL A 68 7.51 -3.73 -5.05
C VAL A 68 6.99 -3.83 -6.48
N PHE A 69 7.85 -4.20 -7.42
CA PHE A 69 7.46 -4.38 -8.81
C PHE A 69 6.44 -5.53 -8.98
N LEU A 70 6.63 -6.65 -8.31
CA LEU A 70 5.67 -7.75 -8.32
C LEU A 70 4.33 -7.36 -7.69
N ALA A 71 4.34 -6.62 -6.56
CA ALA A 71 3.14 -6.10 -5.93
C ALA A 71 2.36 -5.18 -6.89
N PHE A 72 3.07 -4.32 -7.62
CA PHE A 72 2.49 -3.46 -8.65
C PHE A 72 1.83 -4.28 -9.77
N LEU A 73 2.50 -5.32 -10.28
CA LEU A 73 1.94 -6.18 -11.34
C LEU A 73 0.67 -6.89 -10.88
N VAL A 74 0.65 -7.44 -9.67
CA VAL A 74 -0.54 -8.10 -9.12
C VAL A 74 -1.67 -7.10 -8.91
N GLY A 75 -1.37 -5.92 -8.37
CA GLY A 75 -2.35 -4.84 -8.23
C GLY A 75 -2.96 -4.43 -9.58
N MET A 76 -2.12 -4.30 -10.61
CA MET A 76 -2.55 -4.00 -11.97
C MET A 76 -3.45 -5.11 -12.54
N LEU A 77 -3.10 -6.38 -12.38
CA LEU A 77 -3.90 -7.51 -12.88
C LEU A 77 -5.27 -7.58 -12.20
N LEU A 78 -5.33 -7.45 -10.88
CA LEU A 78 -6.60 -7.46 -10.13
C LEU A 78 -7.44 -6.21 -10.43
N GLY A 79 -6.80 -5.05 -10.60
CA GLY A 79 -7.47 -3.83 -11.04
C GLY A 79 -8.05 -3.95 -12.46
N LEU A 80 -7.32 -4.56 -13.40
CA LEU A 80 -7.82 -4.86 -14.75
C LEU A 80 -8.99 -5.86 -14.72
N LEU A 81 -8.93 -6.87 -13.86
CA LEU A 81 -10.03 -7.80 -13.65
C LEU A 81 -11.28 -7.04 -13.16
N HIS A 82 -11.15 -6.21 -12.14
CA HIS A 82 -12.25 -5.38 -11.62
C HIS A 82 -12.80 -4.46 -12.71
N ALA A 83 -11.96 -3.74 -13.42
CA ALA A 83 -12.35 -2.83 -14.48
C ALA A 83 -13.05 -3.55 -15.66
N SER A 84 -12.54 -4.71 -16.08
CA SER A 84 -13.16 -5.48 -17.15
C SER A 84 -14.58 -5.94 -16.78
N MET A 85 -14.79 -6.37 -15.55
CA MET A 85 -16.10 -6.81 -15.07
C MET A 85 -17.09 -5.65 -14.89
N THR A 86 -16.61 -4.50 -14.36
CA THR A 86 -17.48 -3.37 -14.04
C THR A 86 -17.72 -2.45 -15.25
N VAL A 87 -16.70 -2.17 -16.04
CA VAL A 87 -16.79 -1.24 -17.18
C VAL A 87 -17.19 -1.96 -18.45
N SER A 88 -16.50 -3.08 -18.82
CA SER A 88 -16.75 -3.76 -20.09
C SER A 88 -18.00 -4.63 -20.05
N LEU A 89 -18.23 -5.35 -18.94
CA LEU A 89 -19.39 -6.24 -18.78
C LEU A 89 -20.58 -5.56 -18.09
N GLY A 90 -20.42 -4.34 -17.57
CA GLY A 90 -21.50 -3.57 -16.91
C GLY A 90 -22.03 -4.20 -15.63
N LEU A 91 -21.25 -5.05 -14.95
CA LEU A 91 -21.67 -5.70 -13.72
C LEU A 91 -21.68 -4.72 -12.53
N SER A 92 -22.44 -5.07 -11.49
CA SER A 92 -22.50 -4.24 -10.26
C SER A 92 -21.12 -4.08 -9.64
N GLN A 93 -20.66 -2.83 -9.51
CA GLN A 93 -19.35 -2.48 -8.94
C GLN A 93 -19.17 -2.99 -7.51
N HIS A 94 -20.24 -2.95 -6.70
CA HIS A 94 -20.23 -3.46 -5.33
C HIS A 94 -20.02 -4.97 -5.29
N VAL A 95 -20.77 -5.71 -6.10
CA VAL A 95 -20.69 -7.19 -6.15
C VAL A 95 -19.33 -7.64 -6.66
N VAL A 96 -18.86 -7.01 -7.73
CA VAL A 96 -17.54 -7.31 -8.31
C VAL A 96 -16.42 -6.97 -7.32
N GLY A 97 -16.49 -5.81 -6.66
CA GLY A 97 -15.48 -5.41 -5.67
C GLY A 97 -15.37 -6.38 -4.52
N LEU A 98 -16.50 -6.77 -3.92
CA LEU A 98 -16.53 -7.80 -2.87
C LEU A 98 -16.01 -9.15 -3.38
N GLY A 99 -16.39 -9.53 -4.60
CA GLY A 99 -15.89 -10.76 -5.25
C GLY A 99 -14.37 -10.75 -5.43
N VAL A 100 -13.80 -9.64 -5.88
CA VAL A 100 -12.34 -9.45 -6.02
C VAL A 100 -11.65 -9.51 -4.66
N THR A 101 -12.22 -8.88 -3.62
CA THR A 101 -11.67 -8.97 -2.26
C THR A 101 -11.62 -10.41 -1.75
N LEU A 102 -12.72 -11.15 -1.86
CA LEU A 102 -12.79 -12.53 -1.42
C LEU A 102 -11.85 -13.44 -2.23
N LEU A 103 -11.80 -13.27 -3.55
CA LEU A 103 -10.90 -14.01 -4.43
C LEU A 103 -9.44 -13.75 -4.07
N ALA A 104 -9.04 -12.49 -4.02
CA ALA A 104 -7.66 -12.09 -3.76
C ALA A 104 -7.19 -12.53 -2.38
N THR A 105 -8.01 -12.36 -1.36
CA THR A 105 -7.69 -12.76 0.01
C THR A 105 -7.57 -14.28 0.13
N SER A 106 -8.54 -15.03 -0.40
CA SER A 106 -8.53 -16.50 -0.36
C SER A 106 -7.35 -17.09 -1.14
N LEU A 107 -7.06 -16.54 -2.33
CA LEU A 107 -5.93 -16.98 -3.14
C LEU A 107 -4.60 -16.67 -2.44
N THR A 108 -4.49 -15.54 -1.77
CA THR A 108 -3.30 -15.15 -0.99
C THR A 108 -3.08 -16.13 0.17
N TYR A 109 -4.11 -16.45 0.94
CA TYR A 109 -4.02 -17.44 2.01
C TYR A 109 -3.61 -18.81 1.50
N TYR A 110 -4.22 -19.25 0.40
CA TYR A 110 -3.86 -20.51 -0.23
C TYR A 110 -2.40 -20.52 -0.70
N ALA A 111 -1.99 -19.48 -1.42
CA ALA A 111 -0.62 -19.35 -1.90
C ALA A 111 0.40 -19.33 -0.76
N TYR A 112 0.11 -18.63 0.35
CA TYR A 112 0.95 -18.64 1.55
C TYR A 112 1.12 -20.06 2.12
N ARG A 113 0.01 -20.81 2.26
CA ARG A 113 0.03 -22.19 2.76
C ARG A 113 0.81 -23.15 1.87
N VAL A 114 0.72 -22.98 0.56
CA VAL A 114 1.44 -23.82 -0.41
C VAL A 114 2.92 -23.45 -0.45
N ALA A 115 3.26 -22.18 -0.38
CA ALA A 115 4.64 -21.72 -0.43
C ALA A 115 5.42 -22.01 0.87
N LEU A 116 4.73 -22.01 2.01
CA LEU A 116 5.32 -22.14 3.36
C LEU A 116 4.51 -23.09 4.25
N PRO A 117 4.46 -24.39 3.92
CA PRO A 117 3.56 -25.35 4.60
C PRO A 117 3.89 -25.58 6.07
N GLU A 118 5.15 -25.44 6.48
CA GLU A 118 5.63 -25.74 7.83
C GLU A 118 5.85 -24.50 8.70
N VAL A 119 5.64 -23.31 8.15
CA VAL A 119 5.95 -22.04 8.84
C VAL A 119 4.71 -21.47 9.52
N THR A 120 4.78 -21.29 10.84
CA THR A 120 3.69 -20.73 11.65
C THR A 120 3.61 -19.21 11.59
N SER A 121 4.72 -18.54 11.28
CA SER A 121 4.77 -17.07 11.12
C SER A 121 5.67 -16.71 9.93
N PRO A 122 5.34 -15.62 9.20
CA PRO A 122 6.12 -15.22 8.04
C PRO A 122 7.58 -14.97 8.38
N PRO A 123 8.54 -15.52 7.60
CA PRO A 123 9.95 -15.20 7.74
C PRO A 123 10.19 -13.70 7.65
N LYS A 124 11.12 -13.19 8.45
CA LYS A 124 11.50 -11.78 8.41
C LYS A 124 12.32 -11.50 7.16
N ILE A 125 11.99 -10.43 6.47
CA ILE A 125 12.79 -9.86 5.39
C ILE A 125 13.44 -8.56 5.87
N GLU A 126 14.51 -8.13 5.22
CA GLU A 126 15.08 -6.81 5.46
C GLU A 126 14.05 -5.73 5.06
N ALA A 127 13.97 -4.68 5.87
CA ALA A 127 13.09 -3.55 5.56
C ALA A 127 13.84 -2.48 4.77
N PHE A 128 13.11 -1.66 4.03
CA PHE A 128 13.68 -0.45 3.44
C PHE A 128 14.34 0.42 4.50
N GLN A 129 15.59 0.78 4.28
CA GLN A 129 16.29 1.72 5.15
C GLN A 129 15.69 3.13 4.99
N PRO A 130 15.58 3.91 6.09
CA PRO A 130 15.16 5.29 6.02
C PRO A 130 16.14 6.13 5.19
N ILE A 131 15.60 7.04 4.39
CA ILE A 131 16.39 8.06 3.68
C ILE A 131 16.29 9.35 4.48
N SER A 132 17.44 9.94 4.85
CA SER A 132 17.46 11.21 5.55
C SER A 132 17.37 12.39 4.58
N VAL A 133 16.29 13.17 4.67
CA VAL A 133 16.09 14.40 3.90
C VAL A 133 16.24 15.60 4.84
N THR A 134 17.46 16.09 4.98
CA THR A 134 17.84 17.13 5.95
C THR A 134 17.00 18.43 5.85
N PHE A 135 16.56 18.79 4.64
CA PHE A 135 15.73 19.99 4.43
C PHE A 135 14.39 19.93 5.17
N LEU A 136 13.79 18.76 5.31
CA LEU A 136 12.51 18.61 6.03
C LEU A 136 12.66 18.73 7.55
N ALA A 137 13.86 18.52 8.08
CA ALA A 137 14.12 18.57 9.53
C ALA A 137 13.90 19.97 10.15
N TYR A 138 13.86 21.04 9.36
CA TYR A 138 13.63 22.41 9.84
C TYR A 138 12.18 22.72 10.23
N ILE A 139 11.23 21.84 9.89
CA ILE A 139 9.81 22.03 10.24
C ILE A 139 9.63 21.60 11.71
N PRO A 140 9.11 22.47 12.61
CA PRO A 140 8.90 22.09 14.01
C PRO A 140 7.96 20.88 14.13
N ILE A 141 8.25 19.95 15.05
CA ILE A 141 7.49 18.75 15.41
C ILE A 141 7.40 17.71 14.29
N LEU A 142 6.91 18.06 13.10
CA LEU A 142 6.73 17.13 11.97
C LEU A 142 8.01 16.98 11.14
N GLY A 143 8.93 17.94 11.18
CA GLY A 143 10.15 17.90 10.39
C GLY A 143 11.01 16.67 10.66
N PRO A 144 11.37 16.37 11.90
CA PRO A 144 12.13 15.16 12.23
C PRO A 144 11.37 13.87 11.83
N ALA A 145 10.03 13.88 11.94
CA ALA A 145 9.21 12.73 11.55
C ALA A 145 9.16 12.52 10.04
N LEU A 146 9.21 13.57 9.24
CA LEU A 146 9.22 13.51 7.78
C LEU A 146 10.63 13.34 7.20
N ALA A 147 11.67 13.77 7.95
CA ALA A 147 13.05 13.76 7.47
C ALA A 147 13.64 12.34 7.37
N GLU A 148 13.14 11.38 8.15
CA GLU A 148 13.66 10.01 8.22
C GLU A 148 12.58 8.98 7.87
N GLN A 149 12.18 8.98 6.61
CA GLN A 149 11.14 8.06 6.12
C GLN A 149 11.68 7.06 5.08
N THR A 150 10.94 5.97 4.90
CA THR A 150 11.27 4.99 3.87
C THR A 150 10.96 5.52 2.47
N PRO A 151 11.62 5.00 1.40
CA PRO A 151 11.33 5.38 0.02
C PRO A 151 9.85 5.27 -0.35
N LEU A 152 9.14 4.25 0.17
CA LEU A 152 7.72 4.04 -0.09
C LEU A 152 6.83 5.12 0.56
N THR A 153 7.23 5.64 1.71
CA THR A 153 6.55 6.77 2.36
C THR A 153 6.66 8.04 1.53
N TYR A 154 7.86 8.35 1.00
CA TYR A 154 8.02 9.50 0.10
C TYR A 154 7.26 9.31 -1.21
N LEU A 155 7.18 8.09 -1.73
CA LEU A 155 6.35 7.76 -2.89
C LEU A 155 4.86 8.02 -2.59
N ALA A 156 4.37 7.65 -1.41
CA ALA A 156 2.99 7.93 -1.00
C ALA A 156 2.72 9.45 -0.94
N ILE A 157 3.62 10.23 -0.35
CA ILE A 157 3.51 11.70 -0.31
C ILE A 157 3.53 12.29 -1.73
N ALA A 158 4.44 11.84 -2.59
CA ALA A 158 4.50 12.29 -3.98
C ALA A 158 3.20 11.95 -4.75
N THR A 159 2.62 10.77 -4.51
CA THR A 159 1.36 10.36 -5.13
C THR A 159 0.21 11.28 -4.72
N VAL A 160 0.13 11.70 -3.45
CA VAL A 160 -0.87 12.68 -2.99
C VAL A 160 -0.74 13.99 -3.76
N LEU A 161 0.48 14.52 -3.88
CA LEU A 161 0.73 15.79 -4.57
C LEU A 161 0.39 15.70 -6.06
N ILE A 162 0.80 14.62 -6.72
CA ILE A 162 0.51 14.40 -8.15
C ILE A 162 -1.00 14.24 -8.38
N THR A 163 -1.66 13.41 -7.59
CA THR A 163 -3.09 13.16 -7.70
C THR A 163 -3.89 14.45 -7.44
N SER A 164 -3.53 15.21 -6.40
CA SER A 164 -4.15 16.49 -6.13
C SER A 164 -3.98 17.45 -7.31
N PHE A 165 -2.79 17.55 -7.87
CA PHE A 165 -2.54 18.41 -9.02
C PHE A 165 -3.37 18.00 -10.25
N VAL A 166 -3.45 16.70 -10.54
CA VAL A 166 -4.18 16.17 -11.70
C VAL A 166 -5.70 16.32 -11.54
N LEU A 167 -6.23 16.11 -10.33
CA LEU A 167 -7.68 16.14 -10.10
C LEU A 167 -8.27 17.54 -9.91
N TYR A 168 -7.47 18.52 -9.48
CA TYR A 168 -7.96 19.88 -9.18
C TYR A 168 -7.52 20.92 -10.22
N ARG A 169 -6.87 20.52 -11.30
CA ARG A 169 -6.53 21.37 -12.42
C ARG A 169 -7.44 21.11 -13.62
#